data_f6f37d87273c8625bf73a9a1a34aa36c
#
_entry.id   f6f37d87273c8625bf73a9a1a34aa36c
#
_cell.length_a   1.000
_cell.length_b   1.000
_cell.length_c   1.000
_cell.angle_alpha   90.00
_cell.angle_beta   90.00
_cell.angle_gamma   90.00
#
_symmetry.space_group_name_H-M   'P 1'
#
loop_
_entity.id
_entity.type
_entity.pdbx_description
1 polymer ?
#
loop_
_entity_poly.entity_id
_entity_poly.type
_entity_poly.pdbx_seq_one_letter_code
_entity_poly.pdbx_strand_id
1 'polypeptide(L)'
;RGDAYGAPFGGVDLTELTISTKKLISQSYLGNETEEDAIIPVLPLIREAVIRSHARAVEAMILVGNSADGPFGTGGASPSGIITLAAADSDKTQSTTAFASESLTAAHLLAARKNMGKYGLRPTDVVYIVNLTEYHNLIADSAYADSSQVEGLATKLTGQVGQVYGTPVIVSDEFATPAVDTFFACAVNARNYVMPRLRGITVESDYEVANQRRVLVASQRIGFSDIIDGVASKWGLQYKAS
;
A
#
# COMPACT_ATOMS: atom_id res chain seq x y z
N ARG A 1 45.41 33.59 12.62
CA ARG A 1 45.23 32.69 11.46
C ARG A 1 44.49 31.46 11.96
N GLY A 2 43.20 31.51 11.96
CA GLY A 2 42.34 30.37 12.20
C GLY A 2 41.94 29.81 10.86
N ASP A 3 42.53 28.70 10.46
CA ASP A 3 42.05 27.92 9.32
C ASP A 3 40.75 27.27 9.78
N ALA A 4 39.65 27.82 9.31
CA ALA A 4 38.38 27.16 9.41
C ALA A 4 38.41 25.94 8.47
N TYR A 5 38.92 24.83 8.96
CA TYR A 5 38.61 23.55 8.37
C TYR A 5 37.12 23.33 8.59
N GLY A 6 36.33 23.68 7.59
CA GLY A 6 34.93 23.23 7.53
C GLY A 6 34.98 21.74 7.59
N ALA A 7 34.36 21.15 8.61
CA ALA A 7 34.25 19.69 8.70
C ALA A 7 33.63 19.16 7.42
N PRO A 8 34.32 18.30 6.65
CA PRO A 8 33.81 17.80 5.38
C PRO A 8 32.62 16.85 5.53
N PHE A 9 32.24 16.60 6.78
CA PHE A 9 31.08 15.79 7.12
C PHE A 9 30.13 16.69 7.88
N GLY A 10 29.00 17.03 7.25
CA GLY A 10 27.88 17.65 7.93
C GLY A 10 27.56 16.87 9.21
N GLY A 11 27.26 17.56 10.28
CA GLY A 11 26.88 16.93 11.55
C GLY A 11 25.75 15.93 11.32
N VAL A 12 25.71 14.88 12.13
CA VAL A 12 24.57 13.96 12.15
C VAL A 12 23.43 14.69 12.85
N ASP A 13 22.50 15.22 12.08
CA ASP A 13 21.27 15.78 12.60
C ASP A 13 20.34 14.62 12.97
N LEU A 14 20.07 14.47 14.27
CA LEU A 14 19.09 13.54 14.78
C LEU A 14 17.73 14.21 14.75
N THR A 15 16.87 13.74 13.84
CA THR A 15 15.49 14.19 13.75
C THR A 15 14.60 13.25 14.52
N GLU A 16 13.72 13.76 15.38
CA GLU A 16 12.72 12.95 16.07
C GLU A 16 11.62 12.55 15.10
N LEU A 17 11.35 11.25 14.99
CA LEU A 17 10.22 10.73 14.23
C LEU A 17 9.09 10.39 15.19
N THR A 18 8.02 11.16 15.16
CA THR A 18 6.80 10.89 15.94
C THR A 18 5.79 10.13 15.10
N ILE A 19 5.53 8.88 15.44
CA ILE A 19 4.55 8.04 14.71
C ILE A 19 3.30 7.86 15.57
N SER A 20 2.16 8.31 15.05
CA SER A 20 0.87 8.11 15.69
C SER A 20 0.22 6.80 15.22
N THR A 21 -0.21 5.97 16.17
CA THR A 21 -1.03 4.79 15.87
C THR A 21 -2.50 5.15 15.90
N LYS A 22 -3.27 4.67 14.93
CA LYS A 22 -4.71 4.86 14.83
C LYS A 22 -5.45 3.57 15.14
N LYS A 23 -6.70 3.68 15.56
CA LYS A 23 -7.55 2.53 15.88
C LYS A 23 -8.44 2.21 14.68
N LEU A 24 -8.30 1.00 14.16
CA LEU A 24 -9.20 0.41 13.18
C LEU A 24 -10.25 -0.41 13.91
N ILE A 25 -11.52 -0.18 13.62
CA ILE A 25 -12.65 -0.92 14.21
C ILE A 25 -13.55 -1.38 13.07
N SER A 26 -13.97 -2.63 13.13
CA SER A 26 -15.10 -3.12 12.34
C SER A 26 -16.11 -3.79 13.26
N GLN A 27 -17.38 -3.68 12.90
CA GLN A 27 -18.50 -4.18 13.67
C GLN A 27 -19.42 -4.98 12.76
N SER A 28 -19.89 -6.12 13.25
CA SER A 28 -20.88 -6.95 12.58
C SER A 28 -21.96 -7.38 13.56
N TYR A 29 -23.16 -7.56 13.07
CA TYR A 29 -24.30 -7.99 13.85
C TYR A 29 -24.81 -9.34 13.35
N LEU A 30 -25.19 -10.20 14.27
CA LEU A 30 -25.82 -11.48 14.00
C LEU A 30 -27.12 -11.58 14.81
N GLY A 31 -28.27 -11.64 14.12
CA GLY A 31 -29.56 -11.82 14.76
C GLY A 31 -29.70 -13.22 15.34
N ASN A 32 -30.42 -13.34 16.46
CA ASN A 32 -30.62 -14.61 17.13
C ASN A 32 -31.41 -15.60 16.26
N GLU A 33 -32.43 -15.14 15.57
CA GLU A 33 -33.22 -15.97 14.63
C GLU A 33 -32.36 -16.52 13.51
N THR A 34 -31.41 -15.73 12.99
CA THR A 34 -30.51 -16.18 11.94
C THR A 34 -29.53 -17.23 12.45
N GLU A 35 -29.12 -17.17 13.72
CA GLU A 35 -28.22 -18.16 14.32
C GLU A 35 -29.00 -19.48 14.61
N GLU A 36 -30.27 -19.41 15.01
CA GLU A 36 -31.10 -20.56 15.32
C GLU A 36 -31.57 -21.30 14.04
N ASP A 37 -31.92 -20.57 12.98
CA ASP A 37 -32.39 -21.14 11.72
C ASP A 37 -31.25 -21.62 10.79
N ALA A 38 -30.00 -21.26 11.11
CA ALA A 38 -28.87 -21.60 10.26
C ALA A 38 -28.45 -23.06 10.40
N ILE A 39 -28.50 -23.80 9.30
CA ILE A 39 -27.97 -25.18 9.22
C ILE A 39 -26.44 -25.19 9.36
N ILE A 40 -25.77 -24.10 8.99
CA ILE A 40 -24.31 -23.94 9.02
C ILE A 40 -23.95 -22.97 10.14
N PRO A 41 -22.90 -23.20 10.92
CA PRO A 41 -22.47 -22.26 11.96
C PRO A 41 -22.01 -20.94 11.33
N VAL A 42 -22.82 -19.87 11.50
CA VAL A 42 -22.59 -18.55 10.88
C VAL A 42 -21.50 -17.76 11.59
N LEU A 43 -21.34 -17.94 12.90
CA LEU A 43 -20.39 -17.18 13.71
C LEU A 43 -18.92 -17.30 13.26
N PRO A 44 -18.39 -18.51 12.94
CA PRO A 44 -17.05 -18.63 12.40
C PRO A 44 -16.85 -17.92 11.06
N LEU A 45 -17.86 -17.96 10.18
CA LEU A 45 -17.83 -17.29 8.86
C LEU A 45 -17.75 -15.77 9.01
N ILE A 46 -18.52 -15.20 9.94
CA ILE A 46 -18.49 -13.76 10.22
C ILE A 46 -17.13 -13.36 10.78
N ARG A 47 -16.57 -14.15 11.70
CA ARG A 47 -15.22 -13.88 12.25
C ARG A 47 -14.16 -13.86 11.14
N GLU A 48 -14.19 -14.81 10.24
CA GLU A 48 -13.26 -14.86 9.12
C GLU A 48 -13.44 -13.67 8.18
N ALA A 49 -14.68 -13.32 7.84
CA ALA A 49 -15.00 -12.15 7.02
C ALA A 49 -14.49 -10.84 7.64
N VAL A 50 -14.65 -10.68 8.94
CA VAL A 50 -14.16 -9.52 9.70
C VAL A 50 -12.62 -9.44 9.66
N ILE A 51 -11.92 -10.56 9.84
CA ILE A 51 -10.45 -10.60 9.77
C ILE A 51 -9.97 -10.23 8.36
N ARG A 52 -10.60 -10.76 7.32
CA ARG A 52 -10.30 -10.41 5.92
C ARG A 52 -10.55 -8.93 5.63
N SER A 53 -11.65 -8.38 6.14
CA SER A 53 -11.95 -6.96 6.02
C SER A 53 -10.89 -6.08 6.68
N HIS A 54 -10.40 -6.48 7.86
CA HIS A 54 -9.29 -5.78 8.52
C HIS A 54 -7.99 -5.84 7.72
N ALA A 55 -7.65 -7.00 7.16
CA ALA A 55 -6.45 -7.15 6.32
C ALA A 55 -6.51 -6.23 5.10
N ARG A 56 -7.66 -6.19 4.41
CA ARG A 56 -7.92 -5.31 3.28
C ARG A 56 -7.84 -3.82 3.66
N ALA A 57 -8.42 -3.44 4.79
CA ALA A 57 -8.36 -2.06 5.28
C ALA A 57 -6.92 -1.61 5.61
N VAL A 58 -6.07 -2.53 6.10
CA VAL A 58 -4.65 -2.25 6.33
C VAL A 58 -3.90 -2.08 5.02
N GLU A 59 -4.17 -2.89 4.01
CA GLU A 59 -3.59 -2.75 2.67
C GLU A 59 -3.97 -1.41 2.05
N ALA A 60 -5.26 -1.06 2.05
CA ALA A 60 -5.75 0.23 1.56
C ALA A 60 -5.11 1.41 2.31
N MET A 61 -4.93 1.31 3.63
CA MET A 61 -4.24 2.31 4.43
C MET A 61 -2.79 2.51 3.97
N ILE A 62 -2.06 1.42 3.77
CA ILE A 62 -0.64 1.49 3.37
C ILE A 62 -0.50 2.11 1.97
N LEU A 63 -1.38 1.79 1.04
CA LEU A 63 -1.28 2.24 -0.34
C LEU A 63 -1.85 3.64 -0.54
N VAL A 64 -3.12 3.81 -0.19
CA VAL A 64 -3.91 5.02 -0.54
C VAL A 64 -4.42 5.77 0.70
N GLY A 65 -4.00 5.39 1.89
CA GLY A 65 -4.43 6.02 3.13
C GLY A 65 -4.29 7.54 3.07
N ASN A 66 -5.37 8.23 3.45
CA ASN A 66 -5.47 9.67 3.45
C ASN A 66 -5.95 10.15 4.82
N SER A 67 -5.41 11.23 5.32
CA SER A 67 -5.83 11.81 6.61
C SER A 67 -7.28 12.32 6.59
N ALA A 68 -7.83 12.63 5.42
CA ALA A 68 -9.22 13.10 5.27
C ALA A 68 -10.21 11.94 5.09
N ASP A 69 -9.87 10.97 4.23
CA ASP A 69 -10.73 9.85 3.87
C ASP A 69 -9.90 8.57 3.85
N GLY A 70 -10.07 7.75 4.82
CA GLY A 70 -9.33 6.49 4.86
C GLY A 70 -10.16 5.37 5.48
N PRO A 71 -9.69 4.13 5.41
CA PRO A 71 -10.39 2.97 5.96
C PRO A 71 -10.59 3.04 7.50
N PHE A 72 -9.98 4.03 8.15
CA PHE A 72 -10.11 4.29 9.59
C PHE A 72 -11.22 5.28 9.94
N GLY A 73 -12.02 5.71 8.97
CA GLY A 73 -13.18 6.60 9.16
C GLY A 73 -12.92 8.05 8.77
N THR A 74 -14.00 8.83 8.71
CA THR A 74 -13.98 10.26 8.42
C THR A 74 -13.35 11.06 9.56
N GLY A 75 -12.63 12.12 9.23
CA GLY A 75 -12.09 13.06 10.23
C GLY A 75 -10.61 12.88 10.58
N GLY A 76 -9.78 12.53 9.65
CA GLY A 76 -8.32 12.55 9.81
C GLY A 76 -7.76 11.38 10.62
N ALA A 77 -8.44 10.25 10.58
CA ALA A 77 -8.08 9.08 11.38
C ALA A 77 -7.07 8.14 10.69
N SER A 78 -6.98 8.15 9.36
CA SER A 78 -6.05 7.26 8.64
C SER A 78 -4.63 7.81 8.64
N PRO A 79 -3.60 6.99 8.83
CA PRO A 79 -2.23 7.35 8.47
C PRO A 79 -2.12 7.64 6.97
N SER A 80 -1.18 8.49 6.57
CA SER A 80 -0.92 8.76 5.15
C SER A 80 -0.29 7.54 4.49
N GLY A 81 -0.91 7.07 3.41
CA GLY A 81 -0.40 5.96 2.60
C GLY A 81 0.73 6.39 1.67
N ILE A 82 1.35 5.42 1.00
CA ILE A 82 2.49 5.63 0.10
C ILE A 82 2.17 6.67 -0.98
N ILE A 83 1.00 6.57 -1.61
CA ILE A 83 0.58 7.50 -2.68
C ILE A 83 0.33 8.90 -2.13
N THR A 84 -0.29 9.01 -0.97
CA THR A 84 -0.52 10.31 -0.32
C THR A 84 0.79 10.98 0.06
N LEU A 85 1.74 10.22 0.59
CA LEU A 85 3.10 10.70 0.88
C LEU A 85 3.85 11.08 -0.41
N ALA A 86 3.67 10.31 -1.51
CA ALA A 86 4.25 10.65 -2.80
C ALA A 86 3.69 11.94 -3.38
N ALA A 87 2.37 12.15 -3.26
CA ALA A 87 1.70 13.35 -3.75
C ALA A 87 2.00 14.59 -2.89
N ALA A 88 2.20 14.42 -1.57
CA ALA A 88 2.50 15.52 -0.65
C ALA A 88 3.93 16.04 -0.78
N ASP A 89 4.85 15.27 -1.37
CA ASP A 89 6.25 15.64 -1.57
C ASP A 89 6.41 16.64 -2.72
N SER A 90 5.81 17.81 -2.55
CA SER A 90 5.66 18.86 -3.58
C SER A 90 6.98 19.52 -4.00
N ASP A 91 8.01 19.48 -3.17
CA ASP A 91 9.34 20.02 -3.50
C ASP A 91 10.07 19.18 -4.56
N LYS A 92 9.58 17.99 -4.81
CA LYS A 92 10.09 17.10 -5.83
C LYS A 92 8.94 16.76 -6.78
N THR A 93 8.77 17.59 -7.80
CA THR A 93 7.97 17.29 -9.00
C THR A 93 8.25 15.89 -9.55
N GLN A 94 9.05 15.13 -8.85
CA GLN A 94 9.61 13.84 -9.18
C GLN A 94 8.98 12.68 -8.40
N SER A 95 8.11 12.91 -7.44
CA SER A 95 7.43 11.82 -6.74
C SER A 95 6.31 11.17 -7.55
N THR A 96 5.91 11.81 -8.67
CA THR A 96 4.88 11.31 -9.57
C THR A 96 5.33 11.34 -11.02
N THR A 97 4.98 10.33 -11.79
CA THR A 97 5.17 10.30 -13.24
C THR A 97 3.80 10.21 -13.91
N ALA A 98 3.52 11.18 -14.78
CA ALA A 98 2.31 11.16 -15.60
C ALA A 98 2.68 10.64 -17.00
N PHE A 99 1.82 9.80 -17.58
CA PHE A 99 2.01 9.24 -18.92
C PHE A 99 1.00 9.83 -19.88
N ALA A 100 1.44 9.99 -21.14
CA ALA A 100 0.54 10.36 -22.24
C ALA A 100 -0.18 9.12 -22.82
N SER A 101 0.23 7.92 -22.46
CA SER A 101 -0.31 6.65 -22.93
C SER A 101 -1.27 6.04 -21.91
N GLU A 102 -2.30 5.39 -22.41
CA GLU A 102 -3.31 4.70 -21.59
C GLU A 102 -2.92 3.25 -21.22
N SER A 103 -1.65 2.88 -21.32
CA SER A 103 -1.18 1.55 -20.93
C SER A 103 0.17 1.61 -20.24
N LEU A 104 0.26 0.89 -19.12
CA LEU A 104 1.50 0.73 -18.40
C LEU A 104 2.45 -0.20 -19.16
N THR A 105 3.72 0.21 -19.29
CA THR A 105 4.79 -0.58 -19.90
C THR A 105 5.93 -0.80 -18.92
N ALA A 106 6.77 -1.81 -19.18
CA ALA A 106 7.98 -2.05 -18.40
C ALA A 106 8.95 -0.84 -18.39
N ALA A 107 8.96 -0.05 -19.47
CA ALA A 107 9.75 1.17 -19.57
C ALA A 107 9.29 2.25 -18.56
N HIS A 108 8.00 2.38 -18.32
CA HIS A 108 7.46 3.31 -17.34
C HIS A 108 7.87 2.94 -15.90
N LEU A 109 7.85 1.65 -15.55
CA LEU A 109 8.32 1.18 -14.25
C LEU A 109 9.84 1.42 -14.07
N LEU A 110 10.62 1.21 -15.12
CA LEU A 110 12.04 1.52 -15.10
C LEU A 110 12.30 3.02 -14.92
N ALA A 111 11.52 3.88 -15.58
CA ALA A 111 11.61 5.32 -15.42
C ALA A 111 11.28 5.76 -13.98
N ALA A 112 10.25 5.19 -13.37
CA ALA A 112 9.94 5.43 -11.96
C ALA A 112 11.11 5.07 -11.05
N ARG A 113 11.71 3.90 -11.25
CA ARG A 113 12.88 3.47 -10.48
C ARG A 113 14.10 4.37 -10.71
N LYS A 114 14.33 4.82 -11.95
CA LYS A 114 15.39 5.79 -12.28
C LYS A 114 15.21 7.08 -11.50
N ASN A 115 13.97 7.58 -11.41
CA ASN A 115 13.65 8.82 -10.71
C ASN A 115 13.82 8.70 -9.18
N MET A 116 13.75 7.50 -8.62
CA MET A 116 14.09 7.26 -7.21
C MET A 116 15.59 7.43 -6.89
N GLY A 117 16.46 7.59 -7.89
CA GLY A 117 17.88 7.84 -7.72
C GLY A 117 18.59 6.76 -6.87
N LYS A 118 19.25 7.17 -5.79
CA LYS A 118 19.99 6.25 -4.91
C LYS A 118 19.09 5.18 -4.25
N TYR A 119 17.82 5.48 -4.04
CA TYR A 119 16.85 4.54 -3.44
C TYR A 119 16.35 3.49 -4.45
N GLY A 120 16.47 3.76 -5.75
CA GLY A 120 16.16 2.84 -6.84
C GLY A 120 17.32 1.97 -7.33
N LEU A 121 18.53 2.14 -6.78
CA LEU A 121 19.74 1.50 -7.29
C LEU A 121 19.68 -0.03 -7.20
N ARG A 122 19.22 -0.56 -6.07
CA ARG A 122 19.13 -2.01 -5.83
C ARG A 122 17.73 -2.52 -6.18
N PRO A 123 17.60 -3.41 -7.19
CA PRO A 123 16.30 -3.94 -7.58
C PRO A 123 15.62 -4.75 -6.48
N THR A 124 16.39 -5.39 -5.61
CA THR A 124 15.89 -6.21 -4.51
C THR A 124 15.26 -5.42 -3.36
N ASP A 125 15.59 -4.13 -3.24
CA ASP A 125 15.08 -3.26 -2.18
C ASP A 125 13.82 -2.49 -2.63
N VAL A 126 13.54 -2.53 -3.94
CA VAL A 126 12.39 -1.86 -4.56
C VAL A 126 11.32 -2.88 -4.89
N VAL A 127 10.07 -2.48 -4.76
CA VAL A 127 8.88 -3.25 -5.14
C VAL A 127 8.00 -2.36 -6.00
N TYR A 128 7.49 -2.90 -7.11
CA TYR A 128 6.43 -2.28 -7.88
C TYR A 128 5.10 -2.81 -7.40
N ILE A 129 4.16 -1.92 -7.12
CA ILE A 129 2.78 -2.27 -6.78
C ILE A 129 1.89 -1.67 -7.84
N VAL A 130 1.07 -2.50 -8.48
CA VAL A 130 0.33 -2.13 -9.70
C VAL A 130 -1.14 -2.55 -9.55
N ASN A 131 -2.05 -1.75 -10.10
CA ASN A 131 -3.46 -2.12 -10.21
C ASN A 131 -3.64 -3.36 -11.10
N LEU A 132 -4.66 -4.15 -10.84
CA LEU A 132 -4.97 -5.38 -11.58
C LEU A 132 -5.13 -5.15 -13.10
N THR A 133 -5.82 -4.09 -13.51
CA THR A 133 -6.02 -3.76 -14.93
C THR A 133 -4.69 -3.47 -15.62
N GLU A 134 -3.86 -2.64 -14.99
CA GLU A 134 -2.55 -2.26 -15.53
C GLU A 134 -1.54 -3.41 -15.50
N TYR A 135 -1.71 -4.35 -14.60
CA TYR A 135 -0.93 -5.59 -14.59
C TYR A 135 -1.18 -6.41 -15.85
N HIS A 136 -2.43 -6.52 -16.31
CA HIS A 136 -2.73 -7.18 -17.58
C HIS A 136 -2.12 -6.47 -18.79
N ASN A 137 -2.12 -5.13 -18.78
CA ASN A 137 -1.43 -4.35 -19.82
C ASN A 137 0.08 -4.60 -19.80
N LEU A 138 0.66 -4.70 -18.60
CA LEU A 138 2.09 -4.99 -18.42
C LEU A 138 2.46 -6.39 -18.93
N ILE A 139 1.62 -7.41 -18.71
CA ILE A 139 1.85 -8.76 -19.24
C ILE A 139 1.83 -8.76 -20.78
N ALA A 140 1.01 -7.92 -21.38
CA ALA A 140 0.94 -7.77 -22.84
C ALA A 140 2.17 -7.05 -23.42
N ASP A 141 2.93 -6.33 -22.60
CA ASP A 141 4.16 -5.66 -23.03
C ASP A 141 5.26 -6.69 -23.34
N SER A 142 5.86 -6.58 -24.52
CA SER A 142 6.93 -7.48 -24.95
C SER A 142 8.23 -7.37 -24.12
N ALA A 143 8.43 -6.25 -23.43
CA ALA A 143 9.57 -6.01 -22.56
C ALA A 143 9.37 -6.55 -21.14
N TYR A 144 8.18 -7.02 -20.81
CA TYR A 144 7.90 -7.64 -19.53
C TYR A 144 8.47 -9.07 -19.50
N ALA A 145 9.54 -9.24 -18.76
CA ALA A 145 10.09 -10.57 -18.51
C ALA A 145 9.39 -11.17 -17.28
N ASP A 146 8.46 -12.05 -17.52
CA ASP A 146 8.02 -12.96 -16.48
C ASP A 146 9.08 -14.06 -16.27
N SER A 147 9.04 -14.74 -15.14
CA SER A 147 9.97 -15.84 -14.87
C SER A 147 9.87 -16.98 -15.90
N SER A 148 8.84 -17.00 -16.78
CA SER A 148 8.67 -17.96 -17.86
C SER A 148 9.59 -17.71 -19.05
N GLN A 149 10.07 -16.49 -19.23
CA GLN A 149 11.05 -16.18 -20.29
C GLN A 149 12.47 -16.63 -19.91
N VAL A 150 12.73 -16.84 -18.63
CA VAL A 150 14.03 -17.29 -18.13
C VAL A 150 14.12 -18.81 -18.04
N GLU A 151 13.01 -19.54 -17.80
CA GLU A 151 13.02 -21.01 -17.64
C GLU A 151 11.75 -21.76 -18.12
N GLY A 152 10.99 -21.25 -19.11
CA GLY A 152 9.94 -22.01 -19.78
C GLY A 152 8.52 -21.85 -19.26
N LEU A 153 7.59 -22.48 -19.95
CA LEU A 153 6.13 -22.35 -19.92
C LEU A 153 5.41 -22.46 -18.54
N ALA A 154 6.09 -22.87 -17.49
CA ALA A 154 5.41 -23.25 -16.25
C ALA A 154 4.87 -22.06 -15.43
N THR A 155 5.47 -20.88 -15.53
CA THR A 155 5.19 -19.77 -14.61
C THR A 155 3.93 -18.98 -14.99
N LYS A 156 3.58 -18.91 -16.28
CA LYS A 156 2.30 -18.30 -16.71
C LYS A 156 1.09 -19.09 -16.24
N LEU A 157 1.26 -20.39 -16.05
CA LEU A 157 0.20 -21.30 -15.58
C LEU A 157 0.01 -21.26 -14.06
N THR A 158 1.00 -20.80 -13.28
CA THR A 158 0.94 -20.79 -11.81
C THR A 158 0.49 -19.44 -11.24
N GLY A 159 0.28 -18.42 -12.07
CA GLY A 159 -0.17 -17.11 -11.64
C GLY A 159 0.84 -16.35 -10.78
N GLN A 160 2.12 -16.69 -10.87
CA GLN A 160 3.16 -15.95 -10.18
C GLN A 160 3.31 -14.55 -10.75
N VAL A 161 3.40 -13.58 -9.84
CA VAL A 161 3.67 -12.19 -10.17
C VAL A 161 5.09 -12.10 -10.72
N GLY A 162 5.25 -11.49 -11.89
CA GLY A 162 6.53 -11.44 -12.58
C GLY A 162 7.51 -10.43 -11.97
N GLN A 163 8.60 -10.23 -12.68
CA GLN A 163 9.63 -9.25 -12.34
C GLN A 163 9.86 -8.32 -13.53
N VAL A 164 10.11 -7.04 -13.24
CA VAL A 164 10.52 -6.06 -14.25
C VAL A 164 11.95 -5.61 -13.91
N TYR A 165 12.88 -5.91 -14.79
CA TYR A 165 14.31 -5.59 -14.60
C TYR A 165 14.86 -6.01 -13.22
N GLY A 166 14.50 -7.23 -12.78
CA GLY A 166 14.92 -7.79 -11.50
C GLY A 166 14.22 -7.23 -10.27
N THR A 167 13.20 -6.40 -10.46
CA THR A 167 12.37 -5.83 -9.38
C THR A 167 11.02 -6.56 -9.36
N PRO A 168 10.58 -7.09 -8.21
CA PRO A 168 9.31 -7.79 -8.11
C PRO A 168 8.12 -6.85 -8.33
N VAL A 169 7.09 -7.40 -8.96
CA VAL A 169 5.79 -6.73 -9.17
C VAL A 169 4.75 -7.39 -8.28
N ILE A 170 4.02 -6.60 -7.52
CA ILE A 170 2.89 -7.01 -6.69
C ILE A 170 1.63 -6.38 -7.28
N VAL A 171 0.56 -7.16 -7.34
CA VAL A 171 -0.75 -6.68 -7.77
C VAL A 171 -1.59 -6.36 -6.56
N SER A 172 -2.22 -5.18 -6.57
CA SER A 172 -3.19 -4.78 -5.55
C SER A 172 -4.45 -4.22 -6.20
N ASP A 173 -5.60 -4.57 -5.63
CA ASP A 173 -6.92 -4.09 -6.05
C ASP A 173 -7.35 -2.82 -5.29
N GLU A 174 -6.53 -2.33 -4.38
CA GLU A 174 -6.83 -1.15 -3.56
C GLU A 174 -6.52 0.18 -4.28
N PHE A 175 -5.85 0.15 -5.42
CA PHE A 175 -5.73 1.32 -6.27
C PHE A 175 -7.05 1.65 -6.97
N ALA A 176 -7.32 2.94 -7.17
CA ALA A 176 -8.44 3.38 -7.98
C ALA A 176 -8.34 2.83 -9.42
N THR A 177 -9.49 2.75 -10.09
CA THR A 177 -9.52 2.42 -11.53
C THR A 177 -8.62 3.41 -12.28
N PRO A 178 -7.75 2.91 -13.19
CA PRO A 178 -6.86 3.76 -13.94
C PRO A 178 -7.62 4.85 -14.71
N ALA A 179 -7.28 6.08 -14.44
CA ALA A 179 -7.85 7.27 -15.07
C ALA A 179 -6.83 8.40 -15.09
N VAL A 180 -7.12 9.47 -15.83
CA VAL A 180 -6.30 10.67 -15.85
C VAL A 180 -6.18 11.24 -14.44
N ASP A 181 -4.98 11.66 -14.06
CA ASP A 181 -4.62 12.22 -12.75
C ASP A 181 -4.95 11.29 -11.55
N THR A 182 -5.12 9.99 -11.82
CA THR A 182 -5.36 8.98 -10.79
C THR A 182 -4.19 8.02 -10.71
N PHE A 183 -3.69 7.80 -9.50
CA PHE A 183 -2.60 6.84 -9.28
C PHE A 183 -3.10 5.41 -9.42
N PHE A 184 -2.43 4.62 -10.23
CA PHE A 184 -2.72 3.21 -10.49
C PHE A 184 -1.55 2.28 -10.20
N ALA A 185 -0.37 2.83 -9.97
CA ALA A 185 0.82 2.07 -9.63
C ALA A 185 1.80 2.91 -8.80
N CYS A 186 2.72 2.24 -8.12
CA CYS A 186 3.84 2.90 -7.46
C CYS A 186 5.09 2.01 -7.44
N ALA A 187 6.24 2.68 -7.40
CA ALA A 187 7.53 2.08 -7.07
C ALA A 187 7.92 2.50 -5.65
N VAL A 188 8.31 1.56 -4.81
CA VAL A 188 8.56 1.81 -3.38
C VAL A 188 9.82 1.10 -2.93
N ASN A 189 10.68 1.81 -2.19
CA ASN A 189 11.75 1.20 -1.44
C ASN A 189 11.25 0.88 -0.03
N ALA A 190 11.00 -0.40 0.25
CA ALA A 190 10.36 -0.85 1.49
C ALA A 190 11.17 -0.53 2.76
N ARG A 191 12.48 -0.29 2.64
CA ARG A 191 13.36 -0.02 3.80
C ARG A 191 13.15 1.35 4.45
N ASN A 192 12.47 2.27 3.75
CA ASN A 192 12.22 3.62 4.28
C ASN A 192 10.88 3.73 5.02
N TYR A 193 10.21 2.62 5.31
CA TYR A 193 8.90 2.64 5.96
C TYR A 193 8.90 1.84 7.23
N VAL A 194 8.09 2.29 8.19
CA VAL A 194 7.85 1.60 9.45
C VAL A 194 6.35 1.50 9.71
N MET A 195 5.94 0.35 10.17
CA MET A 195 4.55 0.05 10.50
C MET A 195 4.47 -0.39 11.97
N PRO A 196 4.38 0.54 12.93
CA PRO A 196 4.22 0.19 14.33
C PRO A 196 2.84 -0.42 14.57
N ARG A 197 2.83 -1.57 15.20
CA ARG A 197 1.62 -2.25 15.62
C ARG A 197 1.56 -2.26 17.14
N LEU A 198 0.70 -1.42 17.70
CA LEU A 198 0.52 -1.33 19.15
C LEU A 198 -0.39 -2.45 19.69
N ARG A 199 -1.43 -2.83 18.92
CA ARG A 199 -2.34 -3.92 19.26
C ARG A 199 -2.66 -4.69 17.98
N GLY A 200 -2.57 -6.03 18.06
CA GLY A 200 -3.01 -6.94 17.00
C GLY A 200 -4.54 -6.94 16.86
N ILE A 201 -5.05 -7.70 15.91
CA ILE A 201 -6.50 -7.86 15.73
C ILE A 201 -7.04 -8.63 16.93
N THR A 202 -7.98 -8.01 17.64
CA THR A 202 -8.76 -8.65 18.70
C THR A 202 -10.23 -8.63 18.30
N VAL A 203 -10.88 -9.79 18.36
CA VAL A 203 -12.31 -9.94 18.09
C VAL A 203 -13.02 -10.20 19.40
N GLU A 204 -13.89 -9.30 19.78
CA GLU A 204 -14.71 -9.37 20.98
C GLU A 204 -16.18 -9.56 20.55
N SER A 205 -16.95 -10.33 21.31
CA SER A 205 -18.37 -10.51 21.04
C SER A 205 -19.18 -10.25 22.31
N ASP A 206 -20.30 -9.57 22.13
CA ASP A 206 -21.25 -9.29 23.19
C ASP A 206 -22.67 -9.55 22.70
N TYR A 207 -23.60 -9.77 23.64
CA TYR A 207 -25.01 -10.00 23.33
C TYR A 207 -25.83 -8.77 23.71
N GLU A 208 -26.47 -8.18 22.73
CA GLU A 208 -27.35 -7.03 22.92
C GLU A 208 -28.79 -7.51 23.14
N VAL A 209 -29.21 -7.61 24.39
CA VAL A 209 -30.52 -8.16 24.79
C VAL A 209 -31.68 -7.36 24.22
N ALA A 210 -31.55 -6.04 24.14
CA ALA A 210 -32.63 -5.16 23.68
C ALA A 210 -32.99 -5.41 22.20
N ASN A 211 -32.03 -5.78 21.39
CA ASN A 211 -32.19 -6.02 19.95
C ASN A 211 -32.09 -7.51 19.59
N GLN A 212 -31.98 -8.39 20.56
CA GLN A 212 -31.83 -9.85 20.39
C GLN A 212 -30.81 -10.22 19.31
N ARG A 213 -29.64 -9.61 19.40
CA ARG A 213 -28.55 -9.83 18.45
C ARG A 213 -27.20 -9.95 19.14
N ARG A 214 -26.32 -10.71 18.54
CA ARG A 214 -24.92 -10.77 18.93
C ARG A 214 -24.13 -9.73 18.16
N VAL A 215 -23.32 -8.96 18.83
CA VAL A 215 -22.44 -7.95 18.25
C VAL A 215 -21.02 -8.50 18.27
N LEU A 216 -20.36 -8.49 17.11
CA LEU A 216 -18.94 -8.79 17.00
C LEU A 216 -18.21 -7.50 16.69
N VAL A 217 -17.20 -7.19 17.47
CA VAL A 217 -16.35 -6.01 17.26
C VAL A 217 -14.90 -6.49 17.12
N ALA A 218 -14.30 -6.20 15.97
CA ALA A 218 -12.87 -6.37 15.81
C ALA A 218 -12.18 -5.03 15.94
N SER A 219 -11.08 -4.99 16.65
CA SER A 219 -10.29 -3.78 16.83
C SER A 219 -8.80 -4.05 16.68
N GLN A 220 -8.09 -3.08 16.09
CA GLN A 220 -6.65 -3.10 15.89
C GLN A 220 -6.09 -1.70 16.06
N ARG A 221 -4.85 -1.58 16.55
CA ARG A 221 -4.13 -0.30 16.58
C ARG A 221 -2.84 -0.42 15.80
N ILE A 222 -2.73 0.39 14.75
CA ILE A 222 -1.65 0.34 13.79
C ILE A 222 -1.31 1.75 13.33
N GLY A 223 -0.06 1.98 12.96
CA GLY A 223 0.40 3.21 12.32
C GLY A 223 1.19 2.88 11.06
N PHE A 224 1.44 3.88 10.25
CA PHE A 224 2.29 3.79 9.06
C PHE A 224 2.94 5.15 8.84
N SER A 225 4.24 5.16 8.57
CA SER A 225 4.99 6.38 8.23
C SER A 225 6.28 6.02 7.51
N ASP A 226 6.81 6.96 6.75
CA ASP A 226 8.19 6.91 6.28
C ASP A 226 9.16 7.26 7.42
N ILE A 227 10.37 6.70 7.35
CA ILE A 227 11.43 6.94 8.35
C ILE A 227 12.12 8.26 8.05
N ILE A 228 12.41 8.51 6.77
CA ILE A 228 13.03 9.73 6.29
C ILE A 228 12.05 10.39 5.34
N ASP A 229 11.50 11.51 5.78
CA ASP A 229 10.60 12.33 4.98
C ASP A 229 11.34 13.05 3.84
N GLY A 230 10.61 13.44 2.80
CA GLY A 230 11.12 14.23 1.69
C GLY A 230 12.17 13.53 0.81
N VAL A 231 12.36 12.21 0.91
CA VAL A 231 13.29 11.46 0.06
C VAL A 231 12.56 10.71 -1.05
N ALA A 232 13.23 10.52 -2.20
CA ALA A 232 12.69 9.82 -3.36
C ALA A 232 12.65 8.29 -3.16
N SER A 233 12.16 7.82 -2.01
CA SER A 233 12.00 6.39 -1.70
C SER A 233 10.68 5.81 -2.23
N LYS A 234 9.83 6.66 -2.78
CA LYS A 234 8.51 6.38 -3.33
C LYS A 234 8.31 7.11 -4.65
N TRP A 235 7.57 6.52 -5.57
CA TRP A 235 7.25 7.11 -6.86
C TRP A 235 5.89 6.65 -7.33
N GLY A 236 4.90 7.54 -7.36
CA GLY A 236 3.56 7.24 -7.88
C GLY A 236 3.51 7.36 -9.40
N LEU A 237 2.68 6.55 -10.03
CA LEU A 237 2.43 6.55 -11.47
C LEU A 237 0.95 6.86 -11.73
N GLN A 238 0.72 7.81 -12.63
CA GLN A 238 -0.63 8.20 -13.05
C GLN A 238 -0.63 8.56 -14.54
N TYR A 239 -1.79 8.49 -15.19
CA TYR A 239 -1.93 8.99 -16.55
C TYR A 239 -1.94 10.51 -16.56
N LYS A 240 -1.36 11.08 -17.63
CA LYS A 240 -1.38 12.52 -17.86
C LYS A 240 -2.65 12.93 -18.59
N ALA A 241 -3.24 14.05 -18.17
CA ALA A 241 -4.23 14.74 -18.98
C ALA A 241 -3.62 15.12 -20.34
N SER A 242 -4.33 14.82 -21.43
CA SER A 242 -3.95 15.19 -22.81
C SER A 242 -4.18 16.67 -23.06
#